data_e7ce15f3e2aa00790dd4d98d45ec13f3
#
_entry.id   e7ce15f3e2aa00790dd4d98d45ec13f3
#
_cell.length_a   1.000
_cell.length_b   1.000
_cell.length_c   1.000
_cell.angle_alpha   90.00
_cell.angle_beta   90.00
_cell.angle_gamma   90.00
#
_symmetry.space_group_name_H-M   'P 1'
#
loop_
_entity.id
_entity.type
_entity.pdbx_description
1 polymer ?
#
loop_
_entity_poly.entity_id
_entity_poly.type
_entity_poly.pdbx_seq_one_letter_code
_entity_poly.pdbx_strand_id
1 'polypeptide(L)'
;MKSTHIGMGVVVCEDVIDIDQEFLKKYISALRSSRENTFTYIEEEGITYAVNATGFKFSIEDISIAPQRFLNTRSPEALGELVNEAHEFINKLENTIYDALVEYCRHFPDAATTAWWRPLGHLAGYENGQKIGPHCDDQVPFEWGQKTGNQVSMHNSTSINLYLNDCVESTEELNETNFIGGELCFPNIPYKWKPKSGSVIAYPSNYVGRHEVLPVTHGQRYAYLSMACYGTSFTSEEIVGQDNPHRIWMPKLIEDSRRQPTKL
;
A
#
# COMPACT_ATOMS: atom_id res chain seq x y z
N MET A 1 -1.93 14.48 13.74
CA MET A 1 -2.73 13.64 12.82
C MET A 1 -4.13 13.54 13.40
N LYS A 2 -5.16 13.88 12.64
CA LYS A 2 -6.56 13.67 13.04
C LYS A 2 -6.98 12.31 12.51
N SER A 3 -7.48 11.43 13.39
CA SER A 3 -7.90 10.08 13.03
C SER A 3 -9.35 9.81 13.45
N THR A 4 -10.04 8.99 12.69
CA THR A 4 -11.42 8.59 12.94
C THR A 4 -11.56 7.10 12.71
N HIS A 5 -12.05 6.37 13.73
CA HIS A 5 -12.48 4.97 13.58
C HIS A 5 -13.88 4.95 12.97
N ILE A 6 -14.02 4.33 11.81
CA ILE A 6 -15.27 4.29 11.03
C ILE A 6 -16.03 2.96 11.15
N GLY A 7 -15.51 2.01 11.93
CA GLY A 7 -16.11 0.70 12.19
C GLY A 7 -15.21 -0.46 11.75
N MET A 8 -15.45 -1.65 12.28
CA MET A 8 -14.78 -2.91 11.92
C MET A 8 -13.24 -2.83 11.90
N GLY A 9 -12.65 -2.04 12.78
CA GLY A 9 -11.21 -1.85 12.84
C GLY A 9 -10.63 -0.95 11.74
N VAL A 10 -11.46 -0.20 11.01
CA VAL A 10 -11.00 0.72 9.96
C VAL A 10 -10.80 2.10 10.53
N VAL A 11 -9.61 2.66 10.37
CA VAL A 11 -9.22 4.02 10.82
C VAL A 11 -8.81 4.85 9.62
N VAL A 12 -9.35 6.05 9.52
CA VAL A 12 -8.98 7.06 8.53
C VAL A 12 -8.21 8.17 9.21
N CYS A 13 -7.08 8.54 8.64
CA CYS A 13 -6.27 9.69 9.04
C CYS A 13 -6.26 10.70 7.88
N GLU A 14 -6.75 11.90 8.12
CA GLU A 14 -6.84 12.95 7.11
C GLU A 14 -5.69 13.95 7.25
N ASP A 15 -5.29 14.55 6.13
CA ASP A 15 -4.29 15.62 6.03
C ASP A 15 -2.97 15.28 6.77
N VAL A 16 -2.47 14.05 6.56
CA VAL A 16 -1.27 13.56 7.28
C VAL A 16 0.04 13.98 6.64
N ILE A 17 0.01 14.28 5.34
CA ILE A 17 1.17 14.66 4.55
C ILE A 17 0.71 15.51 3.36
N ASP A 18 1.51 16.49 3.00
CA ASP A 18 1.33 17.24 1.76
C ASP A 18 2.09 16.53 0.61
N ILE A 19 1.39 16.27 -0.48
CA ILE A 19 1.92 15.61 -1.68
C ILE A 19 2.10 16.65 -2.78
N ASP A 20 3.36 16.92 -3.15
CA ASP A 20 3.69 17.72 -4.32
C ASP A 20 3.22 17.00 -5.59
N GLN A 21 2.11 17.48 -6.18
CA GLN A 21 1.49 16.87 -7.35
C GLN A 21 2.34 17.01 -8.61
N GLU A 22 3.12 18.08 -8.74
CA GLU A 22 4.03 18.27 -9.87
C GLU A 22 5.21 17.31 -9.80
N PHE A 23 5.77 17.11 -8.60
CA PHE A 23 6.78 16.09 -8.39
C PHE A 23 6.20 14.69 -8.62
N LEU A 24 5.03 14.37 -8.07
CA LEU A 24 4.38 13.07 -8.25
C LEU A 24 4.21 12.74 -9.75
N LYS A 25 3.76 13.69 -10.56
CA LYS A 25 3.59 13.53 -12.00
C LYS A 25 4.92 13.19 -12.69
N LYS A 26 5.99 13.93 -12.39
CA LYS A 26 7.33 13.67 -12.93
C LYS A 26 7.85 12.28 -12.51
N TYR A 27 7.70 11.96 -11.24
CA TYR A 27 8.11 10.69 -10.65
C TYR A 27 7.40 9.50 -11.31
N ILE A 28 6.07 9.54 -11.41
CA ILE A 28 5.28 8.49 -12.07
C ILE A 28 5.66 8.34 -13.54
N SER A 29 5.85 9.46 -14.26
CA SER A 29 6.28 9.44 -15.66
C SER A 29 7.64 8.76 -15.84
N ALA A 30 8.59 9.07 -14.98
CA ALA A 30 9.90 8.42 -14.97
C ALA A 30 9.80 6.93 -14.70
N LEU A 31 9.04 6.51 -13.68
CA LEU A 31 8.84 5.09 -13.37
C LEU A 31 8.22 4.32 -14.53
N ARG A 32 7.20 4.89 -15.19
CA ARG A 32 6.50 4.24 -16.32
C ARG A 32 7.37 4.11 -17.55
N SER A 33 8.32 5.01 -17.77
CA SER A 33 9.24 4.94 -18.90
C SER A 33 10.31 3.85 -18.74
N SER A 34 10.46 3.29 -17.53
CA SER A 34 11.46 2.27 -17.25
C SER A 34 11.07 0.91 -17.84
N ARG A 35 12.06 0.25 -18.42
CA ARG A 35 11.93 -1.13 -18.90
C ARG A 35 11.55 -2.11 -17.78
N GLU A 36 12.03 -1.89 -16.57
CA GLU A 36 11.71 -2.73 -15.40
C GLU A 36 10.23 -2.68 -15.02
N ASN A 37 9.56 -1.58 -15.34
CA ASN A 37 8.16 -1.34 -15.06
C ASN A 37 7.25 -1.58 -16.29
N THR A 38 7.83 -2.08 -17.38
CA THR A 38 7.09 -2.47 -18.58
C THR A 38 6.67 -3.92 -18.49
N PHE A 39 5.39 -4.17 -18.72
CA PHE A 39 4.83 -5.53 -18.69
C PHE A 39 4.55 -6.02 -20.11
N THR A 40 4.86 -7.30 -20.34
CA THR A 40 4.38 -8.06 -21.48
C THR A 40 3.29 -9.03 -21.02
N TYR A 41 2.32 -9.29 -21.89
CA TYR A 41 1.24 -10.21 -21.58
C TYR A 41 1.50 -11.54 -22.29
N ILE A 42 1.38 -12.63 -21.55
CA ILE A 42 1.52 -14.00 -22.07
C ILE A 42 0.29 -14.82 -21.68
N GLU A 43 -0.11 -15.74 -22.54
CA GLU A 43 -1.17 -16.71 -22.24
C GLU A 43 -0.54 -18.08 -21.95
N GLU A 44 -0.92 -18.68 -20.84
CA GLU A 44 -0.54 -20.03 -20.45
C GLU A 44 -1.77 -20.74 -19.88
N GLU A 45 -2.10 -21.89 -20.44
CA GLU A 45 -3.23 -22.73 -19.99
C GLU A 45 -4.58 -21.99 -19.93
N GLY A 46 -4.78 -21.01 -20.82
CA GLY A 46 -6.00 -20.18 -20.87
C GLY A 46 -6.06 -19.05 -19.84
N ILE A 47 -4.96 -18.77 -19.14
CA ILE A 47 -4.81 -17.69 -18.19
C ILE A 47 -3.87 -16.63 -18.77
N THR A 48 -4.26 -15.38 -18.75
CA THR A 48 -3.39 -14.26 -19.13
C THR A 48 -2.55 -13.81 -17.95
N TYR A 49 -1.24 -13.76 -18.16
CA TYR A 49 -0.26 -13.28 -17.19
C TYR A 49 0.40 -11.99 -17.66
N ALA A 50 0.61 -11.06 -16.73
CA ALA A 50 1.50 -9.92 -16.91
C ALA A 50 2.89 -10.29 -16.37
N VAL A 51 3.93 -10.06 -17.19
CA VAL A 51 5.33 -10.37 -16.85
C VAL A 51 6.18 -9.14 -17.09
N ASN A 52 6.97 -8.71 -16.11
CA ASN A 52 7.91 -7.62 -16.27
C ASN A 52 9.31 -8.11 -16.68
N ALA A 53 10.23 -7.18 -16.97
CA ALA A 53 11.59 -7.47 -17.38
C ALA A 53 12.41 -8.24 -16.32
N THR A 54 11.99 -8.20 -15.05
CA THR A 54 12.64 -8.94 -13.94
C THR A 54 12.10 -10.36 -13.79
N GLY A 55 11.13 -10.77 -14.64
CA GLY A 55 10.48 -12.08 -14.58
C GLY A 55 9.39 -12.19 -13.52
N PHE A 56 9.00 -11.07 -12.89
CA PHE A 56 7.83 -11.06 -12.02
C PHE A 56 6.59 -11.33 -12.86
N LYS A 57 5.81 -12.36 -12.49
CA LYS A 57 4.65 -12.86 -13.22
C LYS A 57 3.45 -12.93 -12.29
N PHE A 58 2.30 -12.43 -12.74
CA PHE A 58 1.04 -12.56 -12.03
C PHE A 58 -0.13 -12.68 -13.00
N SER A 59 -1.17 -13.42 -12.61
CA SER A 59 -2.41 -13.54 -13.38
C SER A 59 -3.20 -12.24 -13.31
N ILE A 60 -3.70 -11.77 -14.45
CA ILE A 60 -4.58 -10.61 -14.52
C ILE A 60 -6.07 -10.98 -14.42
N GLU A 61 -6.41 -12.27 -14.60
CA GLU A 61 -7.80 -12.74 -14.66
C GLU A 61 -8.43 -12.88 -13.27
N ASP A 62 -7.64 -13.35 -12.29
CA ASP A 62 -8.15 -13.61 -10.94
C ASP A 62 -8.44 -12.33 -10.15
N ILE A 63 -7.76 -11.22 -10.43
CA ILE A 63 -7.81 -10.03 -9.58
C ILE A 63 -8.05 -8.74 -10.34
N SER A 64 -8.05 -8.72 -11.67
CA SER A 64 -8.11 -7.48 -12.50
C SER A 64 -7.07 -6.42 -12.04
N ILE A 65 -5.89 -6.87 -11.64
CA ILE A 65 -4.86 -5.99 -11.08
C ILE A 65 -4.21 -5.19 -12.20
N ALA A 66 -4.12 -3.88 -12.01
CA ALA A 66 -3.33 -3.03 -12.88
C ALA A 66 -1.85 -3.41 -12.79
N PRO A 67 -1.15 -3.63 -13.92
CA PRO A 67 0.29 -3.85 -13.91
C PRO A 67 1.07 -2.79 -13.13
N GLN A 68 0.64 -1.55 -13.17
CA GLN A 68 1.23 -0.41 -12.46
C GLN A 68 1.24 -0.56 -10.93
N ARG A 69 0.51 -1.50 -10.37
CA ARG A 69 0.58 -1.82 -8.94
C ARG A 69 1.97 -2.28 -8.50
N PHE A 70 2.78 -2.78 -9.42
CA PHE A 70 4.08 -3.38 -9.13
C PHE A 70 5.25 -2.55 -9.65
N LEU A 71 5.08 -1.23 -9.76
CA LEU A 71 6.16 -0.35 -10.18
C LEU A 71 7.35 -0.46 -9.21
N ASN A 72 8.55 -0.67 -9.75
CA ASN A 72 9.78 -0.55 -8.98
C ASN A 72 10.04 0.92 -8.65
N THR A 73 9.65 1.32 -7.46
CA THR A 73 9.66 2.71 -7.00
C THR A 73 11.05 3.28 -6.72
N ARG A 74 12.09 2.43 -6.78
CA ARG A 74 13.47 2.80 -6.44
C ARG A 74 14.47 2.50 -7.54
N SER A 75 14.01 2.17 -8.74
CA SER A 75 14.89 1.90 -9.87
C SER A 75 15.75 3.13 -10.22
N PRO A 76 17.08 3.10 -10.03
CA PRO A 76 17.94 4.22 -10.43
C PRO A 76 17.91 4.44 -11.94
N GLU A 77 17.73 3.38 -12.74
CA GLU A 77 17.61 3.47 -14.19
C GLU A 77 16.36 4.26 -14.60
N ALA A 78 15.22 4.00 -13.93
CA ALA A 78 13.99 4.73 -14.20
C ALA A 78 14.07 6.20 -13.77
N LEU A 79 14.64 6.45 -12.61
CA LEU A 79 14.59 7.75 -11.96
C LEU A 79 15.62 8.74 -12.52
N GLY A 80 16.78 8.26 -13.01
CA GLY A 80 17.81 9.15 -13.57
C GLY A 80 18.19 10.28 -12.61
N GLU A 81 18.03 11.54 -13.04
CA GLU A 81 18.31 12.71 -12.22
C GLU A 81 17.37 12.89 -11.02
N LEU A 82 16.18 12.27 -11.05
CA LEU A 82 15.21 12.34 -9.96
C LEU A 82 15.52 11.42 -8.78
N VAL A 83 16.57 10.60 -8.85
CA VAL A 83 16.85 9.53 -7.87
C VAL A 83 16.89 10.03 -6.43
N ASN A 84 17.54 11.17 -6.17
CA ASN A 84 17.67 11.72 -4.82
C ASN A 84 16.32 12.25 -4.29
N GLU A 85 15.61 13.04 -5.09
CA GLU A 85 14.28 13.55 -4.75
C GLU A 85 13.29 12.42 -4.53
N ALA A 86 13.35 11.38 -5.36
CA ALA A 86 12.51 10.19 -5.23
C ALA A 86 12.82 9.40 -3.94
N HIS A 87 14.10 9.28 -3.55
CA HIS A 87 14.45 8.65 -2.28
C HIS A 87 13.93 9.45 -1.08
N GLU A 88 14.05 10.77 -1.09
CA GLU A 88 13.51 11.64 -0.05
C GLU A 88 11.97 11.50 0.00
N PHE A 89 11.30 11.52 -1.15
CA PHE A 89 9.86 11.32 -1.25
C PHE A 89 9.43 9.96 -0.67
N ILE A 90 10.05 8.86 -1.09
CA ILE A 90 9.75 7.53 -0.56
C ILE A 90 10.00 7.44 0.95
N ASN A 91 11.10 8.00 1.45
CA ASN A 91 11.37 8.03 2.89
C ASN A 91 10.28 8.81 3.66
N LYS A 92 9.78 9.91 3.09
CA LYS A 92 8.67 10.67 3.65
C LYS A 92 7.39 9.83 3.70
N LEU A 93 7.07 9.08 2.63
CA LEU A 93 5.93 8.16 2.60
C LEU A 93 6.09 7.04 3.65
N GLU A 94 7.27 6.43 3.75
CA GLU A 94 7.56 5.37 4.73
C GLU A 94 7.39 5.84 6.19
N ASN A 95 7.86 7.04 6.51
CA ASN A 95 7.67 7.63 7.83
C ASN A 95 6.19 7.91 8.11
N THR A 96 5.45 8.43 7.12
CA THR A 96 4.01 8.67 7.23
C THR A 96 3.23 7.36 7.47
N ILE A 97 3.61 6.29 6.79
CA ILE A 97 3.03 4.94 7.03
C ILE A 97 3.29 4.47 8.47
N TYR A 98 4.52 4.68 8.98
CA TYR A 98 4.82 4.34 10.37
C TYR A 98 3.99 5.15 11.36
N ASP A 99 3.88 6.45 11.16
CA ASP A 99 3.07 7.33 12.01
C ASP A 99 1.59 6.94 11.98
N ALA A 100 1.07 6.54 10.81
CA ALA A 100 -0.29 6.01 10.66
C ALA A 100 -0.46 4.67 11.41
N LEU A 101 0.53 3.78 11.40
CA LEU A 101 0.52 2.55 12.19
C LEU A 101 0.50 2.86 13.70
N VAL A 102 1.30 3.83 14.15
CA VAL A 102 1.28 4.31 15.54
C VAL A 102 -0.13 4.81 15.91
N GLU A 103 -0.74 5.59 15.04
CA GLU A 103 -2.10 6.12 15.26
C GLU A 103 -3.14 5.01 15.27
N TYR A 104 -3.03 4.03 14.37
CA TYR A 104 -3.86 2.83 14.36
C TYR A 104 -3.76 2.06 15.70
N CYS A 105 -2.55 1.89 16.22
CA CYS A 105 -2.31 1.24 17.51
C CYS A 105 -2.85 2.04 18.71
N ARG A 106 -3.09 3.33 18.58
CA ARG A 106 -3.79 4.14 19.61
C ARG A 106 -5.27 3.76 19.70
N HIS A 107 -5.90 3.48 18.57
CA HIS A 107 -7.26 2.96 18.52
C HIS A 107 -7.34 1.49 18.96
N PHE A 108 -6.34 0.70 18.59
CA PHE A 108 -6.28 -0.75 18.80
C PHE A 108 -4.92 -1.15 19.42
N PRO A 109 -4.73 -0.99 20.74
CA PRO A 109 -3.44 -1.26 21.38
C PRO A 109 -2.89 -2.67 21.16
N ASP A 110 -3.79 -3.66 21.02
CA ASP A 110 -3.39 -5.04 20.77
C ASP A 110 -2.76 -5.23 19.39
N ALA A 111 -3.04 -4.38 18.43
CA ALA A 111 -2.39 -4.40 17.12
C ALA A 111 -0.87 -4.19 17.22
N ALA A 112 -0.41 -3.37 18.18
CA ALA A 112 1.01 -3.13 18.40
C ALA A 112 1.76 -4.40 18.84
N THR A 113 1.07 -5.35 19.50
CA THR A 113 1.67 -6.60 19.97
C THR A 113 1.77 -7.66 18.87
N THR A 114 1.12 -7.46 17.75
CA THR A 114 1.08 -8.39 16.62
C THR A 114 1.96 -7.95 15.45
N ALA A 115 2.35 -6.68 15.39
CA ALA A 115 3.17 -6.11 14.33
C ALA A 115 4.66 -6.29 14.64
N TRP A 116 5.32 -7.20 13.93
CA TRP A 116 6.73 -7.52 14.13
C TRP A 116 7.65 -6.98 13.04
N TRP A 117 7.14 -6.85 11.85
CA TRP A 117 7.90 -6.31 10.72
C TRP A 117 6.94 -5.73 9.68
N ARG A 118 7.47 -4.95 8.76
CA ARG A 118 6.76 -4.50 7.57
C ARG A 118 7.70 -4.49 6.37
N PRO A 119 7.25 -4.95 5.20
CA PRO A 119 8.00 -4.71 3.97
C PRO A 119 8.00 -3.21 3.66
N LEU A 120 8.93 -2.80 2.81
CA LEU A 120 8.82 -1.49 2.17
C LEU A 120 7.50 -1.41 1.41
N GLY A 121 6.88 -0.24 1.47
CA GLY A 121 5.67 0.01 0.73
C GLY A 121 5.91 -0.07 -0.78
N HIS A 122 4.84 -0.24 -1.51
CA HIS A 122 4.83 -0.24 -2.96
C HIS A 122 3.80 0.73 -3.52
N LEU A 123 4.08 1.26 -4.70
CA LEU A 123 3.18 2.15 -5.41
C LEU A 123 2.15 1.32 -6.18
N ALA A 124 0.86 1.62 -5.98
CA ALA A 124 -0.22 1.09 -6.78
C ALA A 124 -0.80 2.20 -7.65
N GLY A 125 -0.85 1.96 -8.96
CA GLY A 125 -1.50 2.85 -9.93
C GLY A 125 -2.67 2.13 -10.60
N TYR A 126 -3.80 2.83 -10.74
CA TYR A 126 -4.99 2.33 -11.44
C TYR A 126 -5.39 3.33 -12.52
N GLU A 127 -5.57 2.84 -13.72
CA GLU A 127 -6.06 3.60 -14.87
C GLU A 127 -7.57 3.40 -15.10
N ASN A 128 -8.10 4.12 -16.07
CA ASN A 128 -9.50 4.00 -16.44
C ASN A 128 -9.91 2.54 -16.72
N GLY A 129 -11.00 2.11 -16.08
CA GLY A 129 -11.53 0.75 -16.13
C GLY A 129 -10.91 -0.22 -15.13
N GLN A 130 -9.76 0.10 -14.54
CA GLN A 130 -9.06 -0.79 -13.62
C GLN A 130 -9.66 -0.76 -12.22
N LYS A 131 -9.65 -1.94 -11.59
CA LYS A 131 -10.24 -2.20 -10.28
C LYS A 131 -9.53 -3.37 -9.62
N ILE A 132 -9.84 -3.62 -8.35
CA ILE A 132 -9.55 -4.89 -7.69
C ILE A 132 -10.82 -5.37 -6.97
N GLY A 133 -11.21 -6.61 -7.24
CA GLY A 133 -12.40 -7.22 -6.64
C GLY A 133 -12.27 -7.44 -5.13
N PRO A 134 -13.36 -7.89 -4.47
CA PRO A 134 -13.39 -8.11 -3.04
C PRO A 134 -12.36 -9.16 -2.58
N HIS A 135 -11.40 -8.76 -1.75
CA HIS A 135 -10.32 -9.61 -1.22
C HIS A 135 -9.93 -9.24 0.21
N CYS A 136 -9.06 -10.06 0.79
CA CYS A 136 -8.36 -9.80 2.05
C CYS A 136 -6.87 -9.75 1.76
N ASP A 137 -6.13 -8.92 2.47
CA ASP A 137 -4.68 -8.77 2.26
C ASP A 137 -3.83 -9.79 3.02
N ASP A 138 -4.43 -10.58 3.90
CA ASP A 138 -3.76 -11.64 4.67
C ASP A 138 -3.57 -12.95 3.89
N GLN A 139 -4.11 -13.03 2.68
CA GLN A 139 -3.99 -14.21 1.82
C GLN A 139 -2.56 -14.34 1.30
N VAL A 140 -1.81 -15.25 1.93
CA VAL A 140 -0.50 -15.68 1.40
C VAL A 140 -0.73 -16.90 0.52
N PRO A 141 -0.33 -16.88 -0.76
CA PRO A 141 -0.44 -18.04 -1.62
C PRO A 141 0.28 -19.24 -0.99
N PHE A 142 -0.42 -20.35 -0.87
CA PHE A 142 0.10 -21.59 -0.26
C PHE A 142 1.46 -22.02 -0.88
N GLU A 143 1.66 -21.75 -2.15
CA GLU A 143 2.88 -22.09 -2.89
C GLU A 143 4.13 -21.36 -2.38
N TRP A 144 4.00 -20.17 -1.82
CA TRP A 144 5.14 -19.46 -1.22
C TRP A 144 5.67 -20.22 0.01
N GLY A 145 4.77 -20.90 0.72
CA GLY A 145 5.09 -21.73 1.84
C GLY A 145 5.89 -22.99 1.53
N GLN A 146 5.88 -23.52 0.32
CA GLN A 146 6.52 -24.80 -0.02
C GLN A 146 7.98 -24.66 -0.49
N LYS A 147 8.43 -23.50 -0.94
CA LYS A 147 9.73 -23.31 -1.61
C LYS A 147 10.91 -23.00 -0.68
N THR A 148 10.67 -22.63 0.55
CA THR A 148 11.72 -22.32 1.51
C THR A 148 11.60 -23.25 2.71
N GLY A 149 12.50 -24.18 2.89
CA GLY A 149 12.44 -25.27 3.89
C GLY A 149 12.31 -24.85 5.38
N ASN A 150 12.22 -23.55 5.68
CA ASN A 150 11.97 -22.99 7.01
C ASN A 150 10.83 -21.98 6.93
N GLN A 151 9.60 -22.48 6.73
CA GLN A 151 8.49 -21.61 6.40
C GLN A 151 7.87 -21.02 7.65
N VAL A 152 8.10 -19.76 7.79
CA VAL A 152 7.25 -18.93 8.63
C VAL A 152 6.22 -18.30 7.72
N SER A 153 4.97 -18.68 7.94
CA SER A 153 3.83 -18.04 7.34
C SER A 153 3.79 -16.57 7.79
N MET A 154 4.20 -15.68 6.91
CA MET A 154 4.13 -14.25 7.16
C MET A 154 2.74 -13.78 6.76
N HIS A 155 1.91 -13.54 7.74
CA HIS A 155 0.57 -13.01 7.52
C HIS A 155 0.55 -11.51 7.76
N ASN A 156 -0.09 -10.78 6.87
CA ASN A 156 -0.36 -9.38 7.09
C ASN A 156 -1.40 -9.24 8.23
N SER A 157 -1.12 -8.37 9.17
CA SER A 157 -2.02 -8.07 10.29
C SER A 157 -2.82 -6.80 10.06
N THR A 158 -2.16 -5.79 9.50
CA THR A 158 -2.74 -4.47 9.26
C THR A 158 -2.30 -3.96 7.89
N SER A 159 -3.26 -3.57 7.08
CA SER A 159 -3.04 -2.89 5.81
C SER A 159 -3.12 -1.39 6.00
N ILE A 160 -2.22 -0.65 5.34
CA ILE A 160 -2.08 0.80 5.46
C ILE A 160 -1.92 1.37 4.06
N ASN A 161 -2.88 2.17 3.62
CA ASN A 161 -2.90 2.77 2.30
C ASN A 161 -2.83 4.29 2.41
N LEU A 162 -1.73 4.87 1.93
CA LEU A 162 -1.55 6.32 1.80
C LEU A 162 -1.91 6.74 0.37
N TYR A 163 -2.83 7.68 0.23
CA TYR A 163 -3.29 8.14 -1.08
C TYR A 163 -2.50 9.36 -1.54
N LEU A 164 -2.09 9.33 -2.80
CA LEU A 164 -1.18 10.31 -3.36
C LEU A 164 -1.89 11.38 -4.18
N ASN A 165 -3.16 11.14 -4.55
CA ASN A 165 -3.97 12.10 -5.30
C ASN A 165 -5.47 11.99 -4.97
N ASP A 166 -6.25 13.01 -5.38
CA ASP A 166 -7.63 13.19 -5.00
C ASP A 166 -8.60 12.43 -5.89
N CYS A 167 -9.63 11.83 -5.26
CA CYS A 167 -10.83 11.40 -5.95
C CYS A 167 -11.86 12.55 -5.95
N VAL A 168 -12.23 13.01 -7.15
CA VAL A 168 -13.23 14.08 -7.34
C VAL A 168 -14.60 13.53 -7.74
N GLU A 169 -15.64 14.37 -7.65
CA GLU A 169 -17.01 13.96 -7.83
C GLU A 169 -17.46 14.05 -9.29
N SER A 170 -16.94 15.02 -10.03
CA SER A 170 -17.42 15.34 -11.38
C SER A 170 -16.29 15.56 -12.37
N THR A 171 -16.63 15.45 -13.65
CA THR A 171 -15.70 15.76 -14.75
C THR A 171 -15.32 17.24 -14.81
N GLU A 172 -16.11 18.12 -14.21
CA GLU A 172 -15.80 19.56 -14.13
C GLU A 172 -14.64 19.87 -13.19
N GLU A 173 -14.47 19.02 -12.17
CA GLU A 173 -13.37 19.09 -11.20
C GLU A 173 -12.11 18.36 -11.68
N LEU A 174 -12.24 17.55 -12.75
CA LEU A 174 -11.16 16.70 -13.23
C LEU A 174 -10.02 17.54 -13.80
N ASN A 175 -8.80 17.19 -13.40
CA ASN A 175 -7.57 17.76 -13.90
C ASN A 175 -6.51 16.65 -14.12
N GLU A 176 -5.27 17.02 -14.44
CA GLU A 176 -4.21 16.06 -14.75
C GLU A 176 -3.70 15.25 -13.53
N THR A 177 -4.08 15.66 -12.31
CA THR A 177 -3.53 15.08 -11.08
C THR A 177 -4.58 14.37 -10.23
N ASN A 178 -5.85 14.39 -10.58
CA ASN A 178 -6.94 13.76 -9.84
C ASN A 178 -7.69 12.72 -10.69
N PHE A 179 -8.67 12.06 -10.11
CA PHE A 179 -9.40 10.96 -10.75
C PHE A 179 -10.86 10.87 -10.27
N ILE A 180 -11.68 10.10 -11.00
CA ILE A 180 -13.06 9.79 -10.64
C ILE A 180 -13.22 8.28 -10.52
N GLY A 181 -14.01 7.81 -9.56
CA GLY A 181 -14.16 6.40 -9.22
C GLY A 181 -13.01 5.91 -8.33
N GLY A 182 -12.72 4.61 -8.33
CA GLY A 182 -11.61 4.05 -7.55
C GLY A 182 -11.78 4.16 -6.03
N GLU A 183 -13.00 4.31 -5.53
CA GLU A 183 -13.30 4.32 -4.10
C GLU A 183 -12.94 2.98 -3.48
N LEU A 184 -12.53 3.03 -2.20
CA LEU A 184 -12.31 1.84 -1.39
C LEU A 184 -13.60 1.48 -0.66
N CYS A 185 -14.10 0.28 -0.93
CA CYS A 185 -15.34 -0.24 -0.32
C CYS A 185 -15.04 -1.37 0.64
N PHE A 186 -15.72 -1.35 1.79
CA PHE A 186 -15.68 -2.40 2.79
C PHE A 186 -17.07 -3.04 2.87
N PRO A 187 -17.29 -4.28 2.34
CA PRO A 187 -18.61 -4.91 2.35
C PRO A 187 -19.20 -5.10 3.75
N ASN A 188 -18.32 -5.22 4.77
CA ASN A 188 -18.73 -5.43 6.16
C ASN A 188 -19.21 -4.15 6.87
N ILE A 189 -19.00 -2.99 6.26
CA ILE A 189 -19.52 -1.69 6.72
C ILE A 189 -20.10 -0.93 5.53
N PRO A 190 -21.23 -0.23 5.67
CA PRO A 190 -21.84 0.52 4.57
C PRO A 190 -21.07 1.82 4.32
N TYR A 191 -19.78 1.69 4.00
CA TYR A 191 -18.90 2.82 3.82
C TYR A 191 -18.09 2.67 2.53
N LYS A 192 -18.17 3.70 1.71
CA LYS A 192 -17.32 3.91 0.53
C LYS A 192 -16.42 5.08 0.81
N TRP A 193 -15.14 4.83 0.87
CA TRP A 193 -14.19 5.87 1.13
C TRP A 193 -13.61 6.44 -0.16
N LYS A 194 -13.77 7.75 -0.34
CA LYS A 194 -13.18 8.49 -1.44
C LYS A 194 -11.78 8.91 -1.07
N PRO A 195 -10.76 8.43 -1.80
CA PRO A 195 -9.39 8.84 -1.56
C PRO A 195 -9.19 10.34 -1.66
N LYS A 196 -8.45 10.88 -0.70
CA LYS A 196 -7.99 12.27 -0.67
C LYS A 196 -6.47 12.27 -0.59
N SER A 197 -5.83 13.12 -1.38
CA SER A 197 -4.38 13.29 -1.36
C SER A 197 -3.87 13.55 0.07
N GLY A 198 -2.80 12.86 0.45
CA GLY A 198 -2.21 12.98 1.78
C GLY A 198 -3.05 12.38 2.92
N SER A 199 -4.08 11.57 2.62
CA SER A 199 -4.82 10.82 3.62
C SER A 199 -4.38 9.36 3.68
N VAL A 200 -4.56 8.74 4.85
CA VAL A 200 -4.25 7.33 5.09
C VAL A 200 -5.50 6.62 5.60
N ILE A 201 -5.70 5.39 5.11
CA ILE A 201 -6.64 4.45 5.69
C ILE A 201 -5.89 3.21 6.18
N ALA A 202 -6.14 2.79 7.41
CA ALA A 202 -5.57 1.59 8.00
C ALA A 202 -6.69 0.66 8.48
N TYR A 203 -6.52 -0.65 8.23
CA TYR A 203 -7.55 -1.64 8.54
C TYR A 203 -6.95 -3.04 8.75
N PRO A 204 -7.69 -3.97 9.41
CA PRO A 204 -7.25 -5.35 9.55
C PRO A 204 -7.08 -6.01 8.18
N SER A 205 -5.98 -6.71 7.96
CA SER A 205 -5.72 -7.39 6.68
C SER A 205 -6.57 -8.65 6.47
N ASN A 206 -7.22 -9.17 7.53
CA ASN A 206 -8.02 -10.40 7.49
C ASN A 206 -9.46 -10.15 6.97
N TYR A 207 -10.31 -11.17 7.08
CA TYR A 207 -11.70 -11.14 6.61
C TYR A 207 -12.56 -10.01 7.20
N VAL A 208 -12.17 -9.43 8.34
CA VAL A 208 -12.86 -8.28 8.94
C VAL A 208 -12.67 -7.04 8.05
N GLY A 209 -11.45 -6.82 7.56
CA GLY A 209 -11.11 -5.74 6.65
C GLY A 209 -11.21 -6.11 5.16
N ARG A 210 -12.05 -7.13 4.82
CA ARG A 210 -12.35 -7.44 3.41
C ARG A 210 -12.77 -6.18 2.68
N HIS A 211 -12.16 -5.92 1.54
CA HIS A 211 -12.37 -4.69 0.79
C HIS A 211 -12.23 -4.90 -0.72
N GLU A 212 -12.64 -3.90 -1.47
CA GLU A 212 -12.46 -3.82 -2.93
C GLU A 212 -12.14 -2.38 -3.35
N VAL A 213 -11.48 -2.21 -4.48
CA VAL A 213 -11.34 -0.93 -5.17
C VAL A 213 -12.29 -0.91 -6.35
N LEU A 214 -13.23 0.04 -6.36
CA LEU A 214 -14.17 0.21 -7.46
C LEU A 214 -13.43 0.67 -8.73
N PRO A 215 -14.03 0.50 -9.93
CA PRO A 215 -13.41 0.94 -11.17
C PRO A 215 -13.06 2.44 -11.14
N VAL A 216 -11.84 2.78 -11.53
CA VAL A 216 -11.49 4.15 -11.92
C VAL A 216 -12.19 4.46 -13.23
N THR A 217 -12.95 5.55 -13.30
CA THR A 217 -13.71 5.91 -14.50
C THR A 217 -13.04 6.99 -15.34
N HIS A 218 -12.25 7.87 -14.70
CA HIS A 218 -11.46 8.91 -15.37
C HIS A 218 -10.18 9.18 -14.57
N GLY A 219 -9.14 9.57 -15.27
CA GLY A 219 -7.84 9.90 -14.66
C GLY A 219 -7.07 8.66 -14.20
N GLN A 220 -6.20 8.85 -13.25
CA GLN A 220 -5.33 7.81 -12.70
C GLN A 220 -5.26 7.93 -11.18
N ARG A 221 -5.52 6.84 -10.48
CA ARG A 221 -5.48 6.75 -9.02
C ARG A 221 -4.13 6.21 -8.56
N TYR A 222 -3.48 6.89 -7.62
CA TYR A 222 -2.22 6.47 -7.04
C TYR A 222 -2.32 6.33 -5.53
N ALA A 223 -1.79 5.21 -5.03
CA ALA A 223 -1.68 4.95 -3.59
C ALA A 223 -0.34 4.29 -3.27
N TYR A 224 0.22 4.60 -2.12
CA TYR A 224 1.36 3.92 -1.55
C TYR A 224 0.90 2.96 -0.47
N LEU A 225 1.12 1.67 -0.69
CA LEU A 225 0.57 0.59 0.13
C LEU A 225 1.67 -0.03 0.96
N SER A 226 1.40 -0.29 2.23
CA SER A 226 2.26 -1.04 3.13
C SER A 226 1.42 -1.90 4.07
N MET A 227 2.02 -2.90 4.65
CA MET A 227 1.37 -3.82 5.58
C MET A 227 2.26 -4.05 6.78
N ALA A 228 1.68 -4.10 7.97
CA ALA A 228 2.35 -4.67 9.13
C ALA A 228 2.06 -6.17 9.18
N CYS A 229 3.04 -6.96 9.54
CA CYS A 229 2.97 -8.42 9.48
C CYS A 229 3.12 -9.04 10.86
N TYR A 230 2.41 -10.14 11.07
CA TYR A 230 2.61 -11.01 12.21
C TYR A 230 4.00 -11.63 12.17
N GLY A 231 4.52 -11.92 13.34
CA GLY A 231 5.72 -12.70 13.50
C GLY A 231 5.93 -13.10 14.96
N THR A 232 6.99 -13.82 15.20
CA THR A 232 7.53 -14.03 16.53
C THR A 232 8.89 -13.36 16.61
N SER A 233 9.43 -13.14 17.81
CA SER A 233 10.80 -12.63 17.98
C SER A 233 11.81 -13.49 17.21
N PHE A 234 11.63 -14.79 17.24
CA PHE A 234 12.43 -15.77 16.52
C PHE A 234 12.36 -15.56 14.99
N THR A 235 11.15 -15.41 14.45
CA THR A 235 10.93 -15.17 13.02
C THR A 235 11.57 -13.87 12.55
N SER A 236 11.46 -12.81 13.34
CA SER A 236 12.03 -11.53 12.97
C SER A 236 13.55 -11.52 13.00
N GLU A 237 14.18 -12.29 13.88
CA GLU A 237 15.65 -12.41 13.97
C GLU A 237 16.25 -13.29 12.86
N GLU A 238 15.61 -14.41 12.55
CA GLU A 238 16.11 -15.32 11.50
C GLU A 238 15.89 -14.82 10.09
N ILE A 239 14.71 -14.25 9.81
CA ILE A 239 14.34 -13.86 8.45
C ILE A 239 14.82 -12.46 8.10
N VAL A 240 14.75 -11.54 9.04
CA VAL A 240 14.93 -10.12 8.77
C VAL A 240 16.28 -9.59 9.28
N GLY A 241 16.91 -10.31 10.23
CA GLY A 241 18.12 -9.82 10.89
C GLY A 241 17.85 -8.63 11.83
N GLN A 242 18.75 -8.40 12.78
CA GLN A 242 18.54 -7.34 13.80
C GLN A 242 18.60 -5.92 13.22
N ASP A 243 19.37 -5.71 12.15
CA ASP A 243 19.61 -4.41 11.53
C ASP A 243 18.75 -4.14 10.28
N ASN A 244 17.74 -4.98 10.03
CA ASN A 244 16.92 -4.81 8.84
C ASN A 244 15.92 -3.66 9.01
N PRO A 245 15.87 -2.69 8.07
CA PRO A 245 14.96 -1.54 8.12
C PRO A 245 13.47 -1.93 8.07
N HIS A 246 13.18 -3.16 7.67
CA HIS A 246 11.81 -3.70 7.64
C HIS A 246 11.31 -4.17 9.02
N ARG A 247 12.20 -4.31 10.00
CA ARG A 247 11.83 -4.76 11.32
C ARG A 247 11.07 -3.66 12.07
N ILE A 248 9.90 -4.01 12.58
CA ILE A 248 9.20 -3.18 13.54
C ILE A 248 9.77 -3.51 14.93
N TRP A 249 10.34 -2.51 15.58
CA TRP A 249 10.71 -2.65 16.98
C TRP A 249 9.47 -2.52 17.85
N MET A 250 8.82 -3.66 18.14
CA MET A 250 7.54 -3.72 18.86
C MET A 250 7.54 -2.91 20.17
N PRO A 251 8.55 -2.95 21.06
CA PRO A 251 8.58 -2.10 22.25
C PRO A 251 8.47 -0.61 21.93
N LYS A 252 9.15 -0.17 20.87
CA LYS A 252 9.06 1.22 20.40
C LYS A 252 7.68 1.55 19.87
N LEU A 253 7.07 0.67 19.07
CA LEU A 253 5.71 0.87 18.56
C LEU A 253 4.70 0.97 19.71
N ILE A 254 4.80 0.11 20.73
CA ILE A 254 3.97 0.17 21.94
C ILE A 254 4.19 1.49 22.67
N GLU A 255 5.44 1.92 22.86
CA GLU A 255 5.77 3.18 23.52
C GLU A 255 5.21 4.37 22.73
N ASP A 256 5.47 4.44 21.43
CA ASP A 256 5.02 5.54 20.57
C ASP A 256 3.48 5.64 20.52
N SER A 257 2.77 4.50 20.48
CA SER A 257 1.31 4.48 20.49
C SER A 257 0.69 4.93 21.81
N ARG A 258 1.41 4.81 22.93
CA ARG A 258 0.97 5.28 24.25
C ARG A 258 1.29 6.74 24.52
N ARG A 259 2.25 7.33 23.80
CA ARG A 259 2.56 8.76 23.92
C ARG A 259 1.41 9.58 23.39
N GLN A 260 1.01 10.60 24.13
CA GLN A 260 0.07 11.59 23.61
C GLN A 260 0.70 12.34 22.44
N PRO A 261 -0.05 12.63 21.34
CA PRO A 261 0.48 13.49 20.29
C PRO A 261 0.94 14.81 20.91
N THR A 262 2.18 15.18 20.61
CA THR A 262 2.67 16.51 20.99
C THR A 262 1.76 17.51 20.29
N LYS A 263 1.01 18.31 21.05
CA LYS A 263 0.25 19.42 20.48
C LYS A 263 1.25 20.37 19.84
N LEU A 264 1.31 20.39 18.53
CA LEU A 264 2.00 21.43 17.75
C LEU A 264 1.20 22.70 17.79
#